data_fcf507d6a8fc411b0717be43e240d921
#
_entry.id   fcf507d6a8fc411b0717be43e240d921
#
_cell.length_a   1.000
_cell.length_b   1.000
_cell.length_c   1.000
_cell.angle_alpha   90.00
_cell.angle_beta   90.00
_cell.angle_gamma   90.00
#
_symmetry.space_group_name_H-M   'P 1'
#
loop_
_entity.id
_entity.type
_entity.pdbx_description
1 polymer ?
#
loop_
_entity_poly.entity_id
_entity_poly.type
_entity_poly.pdbx_seq_one_letter_code
_entity_poly.pdbx_strand_id
1 'polypeptide(L)'
;MFFTGLSTLLLTVFMVLLQITEYLPAIIIIVIIILIFLAMSIKIVREYERAVIFRLGRLLGAKGPGLFFVIPFIDNFIKIDLRITTADVPEQQVITKDNVTVGVDAVVYYRVFDPVLAVTRVENYHYAVMMMAQTTLRDIVGQVELDDLLTRREELNKRLQKILDEVTDPWGIKVTAVTLKQVRLPESMLRAMAKQAEAERWRRSRIIEAEGERQAAKIMAEAAMFYEQHPVALRLRELQTLIEVAREKNLILVAPTSMGTELGLVTALARSGGKGSREEG
;
A
#
# COMPACT_ATOMS: atom_id res chain seq x y z
N MET A 1 -7.95 -50.36 86.24
CA MET A 1 -8.89 -49.61 85.38
C MET A 1 -8.26 -48.62 84.45
N PHE A 2 -7.10 -48.07 84.70
CA PHE A 2 -6.42 -47.06 83.81
C PHE A 2 -5.69 -47.68 82.62
N PHE A 3 -5.21 -48.91 82.71
CA PHE A 3 -4.48 -49.61 81.65
C PHE A 3 -5.34 -50.10 80.49
N THR A 4 -6.61 -50.47 80.80
CA THR A 4 -7.56 -50.93 79.78
C THR A 4 -8.08 -49.80 78.89
N GLY A 5 -8.22 -48.60 79.42
CA GLY A 5 -8.64 -47.41 78.65
C GLY A 5 -7.58 -46.88 77.66
N LEU A 6 -6.28 -46.98 78.03
CA LEU A 6 -5.17 -46.53 77.15
C LEU A 6 -4.98 -47.50 75.99
N SER A 7 -5.15 -48.87 76.20
CA SER A 7 -5.03 -49.84 75.13
C SER A 7 -6.18 -49.72 74.10
N THR A 8 -7.40 -49.42 74.55
CA THR A 8 -8.55 -49.22 73.61
C THR A 8 -8.41 -47.93 72.84
N LEU A 9 -7.89 -46.83 73.44
CA LEU A 9 -7.63 -45.58 72.74
C LEU A 9 -6.52 -45.80 71.70
N LEU A 10 -5.46 -46.53 71.99
CA LEU A 10 -4.38 -46.83 71.04
C LEU A 10 -4.89 -47.70 69.90
N LEU A 11 -5.76 -48.67 70.16
CA LEU A 11 -6.33 -49.54 69.12
C LEU A 11 -7.28 -48.75 68.19
N THR A 12 -8.09 -47.86 68.72
CA THR A 12 -8.98 -47.00 67.91
C THR A 12 -8.19 -46.01 67.03
N VAL A 13 -7.13 -45.38 67.57
CA VAL A 13 -6.23 -44.50 66.78
C VAL A 13 -5.52 -45.31 65.69
N PHE A 14 -5.05 -46.52 65.99
CA PHE A 14 -4.41 -47.39 64.99
C PHE A 14 -5.38 -47.82 63.89
N MET A 15 -6.63 -48.18 64.20
CA MET A 15 -7.68 -48.56 63.26
C MET A 15 -8.05 -47.32 62.36
N VAL A 16 -8.13 -46.12 62.92
CA VAL A 16 -8.38 -44.88 62.17
C VAL A 16 -7.20 -44.56 61.24
N LEU A 17 -5.97 -44.73 61.70
CA LEU A 17 -4.77 -44.58 60.88
C LEU A 17 -4.72 -45.59 59.71
N LEU A 18 -5.09 -46.89 59.97
CA LEU A 18 -5.17 -47.93 58.95
C LEU A 18 -6.23 -47.55 57.86
N GLN A 19 -7.41 -47.06 58.28
CA GLN A 19 -8.44 -46.58 57.32
C GLN A 19 -8.00 -45.39 56.51
N ILE A 20 -7.28 -44.47 57.12
CA ILE A 20 -6.74 -43.32 56.38
C ILE A 20 -5.73 -43.78 55.31
N THR A 21 -4.90 -44.78 55.60
CA THR A 21 -3.89 -45.29 54.66
C THR A 21 -4.53 -46.01 53.48
N GLU A 22 -5.67 -46.67 53.62
CA GLU A 22 -6.43 -47.30 52.53
C GLU A 22 -7.05 -46.28 51.59
N TYR A 23 -7.51 -45.11 52.10
CA TYR A 23 -8.08 -44.02 51.26
C TYR A 23 -7.04 -43.09 50.69
N LEU A 24 -5.80 -43.09 51.18
CA LEU A 24 -4.72 -42.19 50.73
C LEU A 24 -4.48 -42.25 49.22
N PRO A 25 -4.37 -43.40 48.54
CA PRO A 25 -4.16 -43.47 47.11
C PRO A 25 -5.36 -42.95 46.32
N ALA A 26 -6.59 -43.17 46.78
CA ALA A 26 -7.79 -42.62 46.15
C ALA A 26 -7.84 -41.10 46.24
N ILE A 27 -7.48 -40.52 47.39
CA ILE A 27 -7.40 -39.06 47.59
C ILE A 27 -6.34 -38.46 46.68
N ILE A 28 -5.16 -39.08 46.57
CA ILE A 28 -4.10 -38.63 45.68
C ILE A 28 -4.58 -38.61 44.23
N ILE A 29 -5.24 -39.65 43.77
CA ILE A 29 -5.79 -39.71 42.40
C ILE A 29 -6.82 -38.59 42.16
N ILE A 30 -7.73 -38.37 43.11
CA ILE A 30 -8.74 -37.31 43.02
C ILE A 30 -8.08 -35.93 42.96
N VAL A 31 -7.06 -35.67 43.78
CA VAL A 31 -6.31 -34.42 43.80
C VAL A 31 -5.59 -34.20 42.46
N ILE A 32 -4.98 -35.23 41.89
CA ILE A 32 -4.32 -35.18 40.59
C ILE A 32 -5.35 -34.85 39.49
N ILE A 33 -6.52 -35.47 39.48
CA ILE A 33 -7.60 -35.22 38.53
C ILE A 33 -8.07 -33.75 38.63
N ILE A 34 -8.27 -33.24 39.85
CA ILE A 34 -8.67 -31.85 40.09
C ILE A 34 -7.59 -30.90 39.61
N LEU A 35 -6.31 -31.16 39.84
CA LEU A 35 -5.19 -30.35 39.36
C LEU A 35 -5.12 -30.33 37.85
N ILE A 36 -5.29 -31.48 37.19
CA ILE A 36 -5.33 -31.56 35.72
C ILE A 36 -6.52 -30.75 35.17
N PHE A 37 -7.69 -30.88 35.78
CA PHE A 37 -8.89 -30.14 35.40
C PHE A 37 -8.70 -28.64 35.57
N LEU A 38 -8.10 -28.21 36.67
CA LEU A 38 -7.78 -26.80 36.94
C LEU A 38 -6.76 -26.26 35.93
N ALA A 39 -5.72 -27.01 35.59
CA ALA A 39 -4.72 -26.62 34.59
C ALA A 39 -5.33 -26.49 33.18
N MET A 40 -6.28 -27.34 32.82
CA MET A 40 -7.00 -27.24 31.54
C MET A 40 -8.01 -26.09 31.52
N SER A 41 -8.49 -25.64 32.68
CA SER A 41 -9.49 -24.56 32.80
C SER A 41 -8.91 -23.18 32.56
N ILE A 42 -7.62 -22.97 32.80
CA ILE A 42 -6.96 -21.66 32.65
C ILE A 42 -6.51 -21.47 31.20
N LYS A 43 -7.01 -20.42 30.55
CA LYS A 43 -6.61 -20.03 29.20
C LYS A 43 -6.17 -18.58 29.18
N ILE A 44 -5.21 -18.28 28.30
CA ILE A 44 -4.67 -16.95 28.11
C ILE A 44 -5.02 -16.45 26.70
N VAL A 45 -5.47 -15.22 26.62
CA VAL A 45 -5.75 -14.52 25.38
C VAL A 45 -4.86 -13.28 25.32
N ARG A 46 -4.26 -13.05 24.16
CA ARG A 46 -3.38 -11.92 23.91
C ARG A 46 -4.18 -10.61 23.84
N GLU A 47 -3.51 -9.48 23.99
CA GLU A 47 -4.15 -8.17 24.00
C GLU A 47 -4.94 -7.88 22.73
N TYR A 48 -4.45 -8.31 21.60
CA TYR A 48 -5.06 -8.12 20.28
C TYR A 48 -6.06 -9.24 19.89
N GLU A 49 -6.31 -10.21 20.78
CA GLU A 49 -7.29 -11.27 20.57
C GLU A 49 -8.48 -11.11 21.53
N ARG A 50 -9.61 -11.68 21.15
CA ARG A 50 -10.78 -11.88 22.01
C ARG A 50 -11.24 -13.32 21.91
N ALA A 51 -11.62 -13.89 23.03
CA ALA A 51 -12.20 -15.22 23.09
C ALA A 51 -13.72 -15.10 23.18
N VAL A 52 -14.43 -15.58 22.17
CA VAL A 52 -15.88 -15.74 22.18
C VAL A 52 -16.18 -17.12 22.79
N ILE A 53 -16.90 -17.13 23.90
CA ILE A 53 -17.17 -18.37 24.68
C ILE A 53 -18.59 -18.83 24.44
N PHE A 54 -18.73 -20.11 24.14
CA PHE A 54 -19.99 -20.80 24.00
C PHE A 54 -20.09 -21.89 25.12
N ARG A 55 -21.11 -21.81 25.95
CA ARG A 55 -21.41 -22.80 26.97
C ARG A 55 -22.57 -23.68 26.55
N LEU A 56 -22.33 -24.96 26.37
CA LEU A 56 -23.35 -25.90 25.86
C LEU A 56 -24.05 -25.40 24.60
N GLY A 57 -23.29 -24.74 23.68
CA GLY A 57 -23.82 -24.19 22.45
C GLY A 57 -24.47 -22.80 22.59
N ARG A 58 -24.65 -22.27 23.80
CA ARG A 58 -25.20 -20.93 24.03
C ARG A 58 -24.06 -19.91 24.15
N LEU A 59 -24.20 -18.80 23.47
CA LEU A 59 -23.26 -17.68 23.55
C LEU A 59 -23.26 -17.09 24.98
N LEU A 60 -22.07 -17.08 25.61
CA LEU A 60 -21.86 -16.43 26.90
C LEU A 60 -21.32 -15.00 26.73
N GLY A 61 -20.60 -14.72 25.65
CA GLY A 61 -20.02 -13.43 25.34
C GLY A 61 -18.54 -13.52 24.99
N ALA A 62 -17.94 -12.34 24.69
CA ALA A 62 -16.51 -12.21 24.44
C ALA A 62 -15.78 -11.91 25.73
N LYS A 63 -14.67 -12.61 25.98
CA LYS A 63 -13.74 -12.31 27.09
C LYS A 63 -12.55 -11.52 26.53
N GLY A 64 -12.14 -10.51 27.32
CA GLY A 64 -11.02 -9.64 26.99
C GLY A 64 -9.65 -10.30 27.16
N PRO A 65 -8.57 -9.51 26.99
CA PRO A 65 -7.22 -10.01 27.12
C PRO A 65 -6.90 -10.44 28.54
N GLY A 66 -5.95 -11.36 28.66
CA GLY A 66 -5.47 -11.88 29.94
C GLY A 66 -5.96 -13.28 30.24
N LEU A 67 -5.99 -13.61 31.54
CA LEU A 67 -6.42 -14.89 32.05
C LEU A 67 -7.94 -14.97 32.11
N PHE A 68 -8.50 -16.07 31.60
CA PHE A 68 -9.91 -16.40 31.79
C PHE A 68 -10.09 -17.90 32.06
N PHE A 69 -11.20 -18.21 32.70
CA PHE A 69 -11.53 -19.56 33.06
C PHE A 69 -12.56 -20.12 32.08
N VAL A 70 -12.28 -21.34 31.62
CA VAL A 70 -13.14 -22.15 30.75
C VAL A 70 -13.39 -23.48 31.43
N ILE A 71 -14.63 -23.91 31.49
CA ILE A 71 -14.97 -25.24 32.03
C ILE A 71 -14.66 -26.27 30.94
N PRO A 72 -13.64 -27.14 31.12
CA PRO A 72 -13.32 -28.16 30.15
C PRO A 72 -14.54 -29.02 29.84
N PHE A 73 -14.69 -29.47 28.59
CA PHE A 73 -15.80 -30.27 28.07
C PHE A 73 -17.17 -29.55 27.94
N ILE A 74 -17.42 -28.47 28.69
CA ILE A 74 -18.69 -27.73 28.68
C ILE A 74 -18.59 -26.46 27.82
N ASP A 75 -17.48 -25.74 27.95
CA ASP A 75 -17.25 -24.47 27.28
C ASP A 75 -16.39 -24.68 26.03
N ASN A 76 -16.86 -24.14 24.90
CA ASN A 76 -16.09 -23.99 23.67
C ASN A 76 -15.74 -22.51 23.48
N PHE A 77 -14.54 -22.21 23.01
CA PHE A 77 -14.15 -20.82 22.72
C PHE A 77 -13.46 -20.70 21.37
N ILE A 78 -13.72 -19.58 20.70
CA ILE A 78 -13.12 -19.19 19.42
C ILE A 78 -12.31 -17.93 19.64
N LYS A 79 -11.04 -17.93 19.28
CA LYS A 79 -10.18 -16.74 19.33
C LYS A 79 -10.30 -15.94 18.04
N ILE A 80 -10.53 -14.67 18.16
CA ILE A 80 -10.63 -13.72 17.06
C ILE A 80 -9.57 -12.66 17.23
N ASP A 81 -8.80 -12.42 16.17
CA ASP A 81 -7.80 -11.32 16.08
C ASP A 81 -8.51 -10.03 15.71
N LEU A 82 -8.23 -8.96 16.46
CA LEU A 82 -8.80 -7.62 16.25
C LEU A 82 -7.91 -6.70 15.39
N ARG A 83 -6.73 -7.16 15.01
CA ARG A 83 -5.82 -6.39 14.15
C ARG A 83 -6.38 -6.26 12.75
N ILE A 84 -5.86 -5.27 12.04
CA ILE A 84 -6.18 -5.11 10.62
C ILE A 84 -5.65 -6.33 9.86
N THR A 85 -6.55 -6.97 9.14
CA THR A 85 -6.27 -8.11 8.26
C THR A 85 -6.55 -7.71 6.82
N THR A 86 -5.85 -8.32 5.88
CA THR A 86 -6.03 -8.08 4.44
C THR A 86 -6.78 -9.25 3.80
N ALA A 87 -7.76 -8.93 2.95
CA ALA A 87 -8.35 -9.87 2.02
C ALA A 87 -7.92 -9.50 0.60
N ASP A 88 -7.20 -10.38 -0.05
CA ASP A 88 -6.81 -10.21 -1.44
C ASP A 88 -7.95 -10.68 -2.36
N VAL A 89 -8.49 -9.75 -3.13
CA VAL A 89 -9.58 -9.99 -4.08
C VAL A 89 -8.95 -10.38 -5.42
N PRO A 90 -9.11 -11.62 -5.87
CA PRO A 90 -8.53 -12.07 -7.12
C PRO A 90 -9.11 -11.31 -8.30
N GLU A 91 -8.36 -11.29 -9.39
CA GLU A 91 -8.72 -10.60 -10.63
C GLU A 91 -10.13 -11.01 -11.11
N GLN A 92 -10.95 -9.99 -11.34
CA GLN A 92 -12.30 -10.12 -11.90
C GLN A 92 -12.33 -9.52 -13.29
N GLN A 93 -12.82 -10.30 -14.26
CA GLN A 93 -13.13 -9.77 -15.58
C GLN A 93 -14.50 -9.11 -15.54
N VAL A 94 -14.54 -7.83 -15.84
CA VAL A 94 -15.76 -7.01 -15.79
C VAL A 94 -15.84 -6.17 -17.07
N ILE A 95 -17.05 -5.89 -17.52
CA ILE A 95 -17.31 -4.99 -18.63
C ILE A 95 -17.68 -3.63 -18.02
N THR A 96 -16.96 -2.59 -18.37
CA THR A 96 -17.21 -1.21 -17.94
C THR A 96 -18.46 -0.63 -18.63
N LYS A 97 -18.93 0.53 -18.17
CA LYS A 97 -20.09 1.21 -18.74
C LYS A 97 -19.94 1.54 -20.24
N ASP A 98 -18.70 1.82 -20.69
CA ASP A 98 -18.34 2.08 -22.08
C ASP A 98 -18.03 0.80 -22.89
N ASN A 99 -18.48 -0.36 -22.38
CA ASN A 99 -18.41 -1.67 -23.04
C ASN A 99 -16.98 -2.20 -23.27
N VAL A 100 -16.04 -1.84 -22.38
CA VAL A 100 -14.67 -2.36 -22.42
C VAL A 100 -14.51 -3.46 -21.38
N THR A 101 -14.00 -4.62 -21.79
CA THR A 101 -13.64 -5.71 -20.86
C THR A 101 -12.33 -5.40 -20.17
N VAL A 102 -12.34 -5.33 -18.85
CA VAL A 102 -11.17 -5.07 -18.01
C VAL A 102 -10.99 -6.17 -16.95
N GLY A 103 -9.76 -6.49 -16.63
CA GLY A 103 -9.39 -7.30 -15.47
C GLY A 103 -9.03 -6.39 -14.32
N VAL A 104 -9.73 -6.50 -13.19
CA VAL A 104 -9.50 -5.65 -12.01
C VAL A 104 -9.32 -6.52 -10.78
N ASP A 105 -8.28 -6.25 -9.99
CA ASP A 105 -8.01 -6.85 -8.70
C ASP A 105 -7.94 -5.77 -7.60
N ALA A 106 -8.20 -6.16 -6.36
CA ALA A 106 -8.25 -5.23 -5.24
C ALA A 106 -7.72 -5.88 -3.95
N VAL A 107 -7.39 -5.06 -2.97
CA VAL A 107 -7.12 -5.48 -1.60
C VAL A 107 -8.06 -4.75 -0.66
N VAL A 108 -8.67 -5.49 0.23
CA VAL A 108 -9.54 -4.98 1.29
C VAL A 108 -8.81 -5.08 2.61
N TYR A 109 -8.68 -3.96 3.31
CA TYR A 109 -8.16 -3.88 4.68
C TYR A 109 -9.34 -3.78 5.63
N TYR A 110 -9.48 -4.75 6.52
CA TYR A 110 -10.58 -4.79 7.46
C TYR A 110 -10.10 -5.27 8.83
N ARG A 111 -10.89 -5.00 9.86
CA ARG A 111 -10.69 -5.50 11.21
C ARG A 111 -12.02 -5.93 11.81
N VAL A 112 -11.97 -6.88 12.73
CA VAL A 112 -13.13 -7.23 13.53
C VAL A 112 -13.25 -6.23 14.68
N PHE A 113 -14.38 -5.52 14.79
CA PHE A 113 -14.66 -4.64 15.92
C PHE A 113 -15.58 -5.30 16.95
N ASP A 114 -16.50 -6.17 16.52
CA ASP A 114 -17.31 -7.00 17.40
C ASP A 114 -17.08 -8.48 17.11
N PRO A 115 -16.27 -9.15 17.93
CA PRO A 115 -15.96 -10.58 17.76
C PRO A 115 -17.17 -11.50 17.94
N VAL A 116 -18.20 -11.06 18.70
CA VAL A 116 -19.42 -11.84 18.90
C VAL A 116 -20.23 -11.91 17.62
N LEU A 117 -20.45 -10.77 16.98
CA LEU A 117 -21.17 -10.70 15.70
C LEU A 117 -20.39 -11.45 14.61
N ALA A 118 -19.07 -11.31 14.56
CA ALA A 118 -18.24 -11.95 13.55
C ALA A 118 -18.31 -13.48 13.59
N VAL A 119 -18.54 -14.08 14.77
CA VAL A 119 -18.64 -15.54 14.92
C VAL A 119 -20.08 -16.02 14.79
N THR A 120 -21.06 -15.21 15.20
CA THR A 120 -22.47 -15.67 15.25
C THR A 120 -23.24 -15.38 13.98
N ARG A 121 -22.85 -14.36 13.22
CA ARG A 121 -23.58 -13.94 12.01
C ARG A 121 -23.03 -14.57 10.74
N VAL A 122 -21.74 -14.91 10.72
CA VAL A 122 -21.07 -15.43 9.53
C VAL A 122 -20.19 -16.60 9.92
N GLU A 123 -20.24 -17.69 9.16
CA GLU A 123 -19.43 -18.89 9.41
C GLU A 123 -17.94 -18.62 9.22
N ASN A 124 -17.60 -18.01 8.09
CA ASN A 124 -16.22 -17.60 7.75
C ASN A 124 -16.24 -16.15 7.27
N TYR A 125 -16.00 -15.25 8.19
CA TYR A 125 -16.03 -13.82 7.90
C TYR A 125 -14.95 -13.38 6.90
N HIS A 126 -13.78 -14.02 6.88
CA HIS A 126 -12.73 -13.71 5.90
C HIS A 126 -13.18 -14.02 4.48
N TYR A 127 -13.74 -15.21 4.28
CA TYR A 127 -14.29 -15.62 2.99
C TYR A 127 -15.49 -14.76 2.57
N ALA A 128 -16.38 -14.45 3.49
CA ALA A 128 -17.55 -13.63 3.23
C ALA A 128 -17.17 -12.20 2.80
N VAL A 129 -16.20 -11.57 3.48
CA VAL A 129 -15.68 -10.25 3.09
C VAL A 129 -15.07 -10.29 1.69
N MET A 130 -14.29 -11.33 1.38
CA MET A 130 -13.68 -11.51 0.06
C MET A 130 -14.75 -11.64 -1.04
N MET A 131 -15.76 -12.48 -0.85
CA MET A 131 -16.85 -12.68 -1.80
C MET A 131 -17.69 -11.42 -2.01
N MET A 132 -17.99 -10.72 -0.91
CA MET A 132 -18.69 -9.44 -0.98
C MET A 132 -17.88 -8.39 -1.74
N ALA A 133 -16.57 -8.32 -1.48
CA ALA A 133 -15.67 -7.43 -2.18
C ALA A 133 -15.62 -7.72 -3.69
N GLN A 134 -15.57 -8.98 -4.10
CA GLN A 134 -15.62 -9.37 -5.53
C GLN A 134 -16.91 -8.89 -6.19
N THR A 135 -18.05 -9.11 -5.55
CA THR A 135 -19.35 -8.71 -6.09
C THR A 135 -19.46 -7.19 -6.19
N THR A 136 -19.12 -6.48 -5.11
CA THR A 136 -19.17 -5.01 -5.07
C THR A 136 -18.19 -4.39 -6.07
N LEU A 137 -16.99 -4.98 -6.23
CA LEU A 137 -16.02 -4.56 -7.24
C LEU A 137 -16.60 -4.65 -8.64
N ARG A 138 -17.23 -5.79 -8.98
CA ARG A 138 -17.87 -6.00 -10.28
C ARG A 138 -18.97 -4.99 -10.53
N ASP A 139 -19.81 -4.75 -9.54
CA ASP A 139 -20.94 -3.82 -9.65
C ASP A 139 -20.49 -2.38 -9.87
N ILE A 140 -19.47 -1.93 -9.12
CA ILE A 140 -18.94 -0.56 -9.25
C ILE A 140 -18.22 -0.37 -10.57
N VAL A 141 -17.34 -1.32 -10.95
CA VAL A 141 -16.61 -1.24 -12.23
C VAL A 141 -17.56 -1.24 -13.41
N GLY A 142 -18.65 -2.03 -13.35
CA GLY A 142 -19.69 -2.04 -14.39
C GLY A 142 -20.49 -0.73 -14.52
N GLN A 143 -20.44 0.14 -13.52
CA GLN A 143 -21.16 1.43 -13.52
C GLN A 143 -20.31 2.62 -13.96
N VAL A 144 -18.98 2.46 -14.06
CA VAL A 144 -18.04 3.55 -14.38
C VAL A 144 -17.44 3.36 -15.77
N GLU A 145 -16.98 4.45 -16.35
CA GLU A 145 -16.24 4.44 -17.61
C GLU A 145 -14.77 4.08 -17.36
N LEU A 146 -14.09 3.59 -18.40
CA LEU A 146 -12.69 3.20 -18.30
C LEU A 146 -11.79 4.37 -17.88
N ASP A 147 -12.06 5.56 -18.40
CA ASP A 147 -11.27 6.76 -18.06
C ASP A 147 -11.38 7.10 -16.56
N ASP A 148 -12.58 7.03 -15.99
CA ASP A 148 -12.80 7.22 -14.55
C ASP A 148 -12.08 6.16 -13.72
N LEU A 149 -12.08 4.91 -14.18
CA LEU A 149 -11.38 3.80 -13.52
C LEU A 149 -9.85 4.01 -13.48
N LEU A 150 -9.28 4.69 -14.47
CA LEU A 150 -7.86 4.97 -14.56
C LEU A 150 -7.46 6.26 -13.84
N THR A 151 -8.30 7.30 -13.89
CA THR A 151 -7.99 8.65 -13.41
C THR A 151 -8.51 8.93 -12.01
N ARG A 152 -9.69 8.41 -11.62
CA ARG A 152 -10.38 8.69 -10.34
C ARG A 152 -10.33 7.55 -9.34
N ARG A 153 -9.19 6.86 -9.27
CA ARG A 153 -9.03 5.67 -8.40
C ARG A 153 -9.36 5.93 -6.94
N GLU A 154 -8.99 7.11 -6.42
CA GLU A 154 -9.27 7.44 -5.01
C GLU A 154 -10.76 7.56 -4.69
N GLU A 155 -11.55 8.12 -5.60
CA GLU A 155 -13.01 8.19 -5.44
C GLU A 155 -13.62 6.80 -5.47
N LEU A 156 -13.17 5.95 -6.39
CA LEU A 156 -13.64 4.57 -6.50
C LEU A 156 -13.26 3.75 -5.26
N ASN A 157 -12.04 3.90 -4.76
CA ASN A 157 -11.60 3.26 -3.52
C ASN A 157 -12.49 3.64 -2.33
N LYS A 158 -12.81 4.93 -2.18
CA LYS A 158 -13.72 5.43 -1.12
C LYS A 158 -15.15 4.92 -1.30
N ARG A 159 -15.65 4.87 -2.53
CA ARG A 159 -16.99 4.35 -2.83
C ARG A 159 -17.07 2.86 -2.52
N LEU A 160 -16.06 2.07 -2.91
CA LEU A 160 -15.93 0.65 -2.58
C LEU A 160 -15.89 0.45 -1.07
N GLN A 161 -15.03 1.20 -0.37
CA GLN A 161 -14.91 1.13 1.08
C GLN A 161 -16.25 1.39 1.77
N LYS A 162 -16.96 2.45 1.38
CA LYS A 162 -18.23 2.83 1.99
C LYS A 162 -19.29 1.73 1.84
N ILE A 163 -19.46 1.19 0.64
CA ILE A 163 -20.47 0.15 0.37
C ILE A 163 -20.09 -1.13 1.13
N LEU A 164 -18.83 -1.54 1.11
CA LEU A 164 -18.37 -2.73 1.83
C LEU A 164 -18.54 -2.56 3.34
N ASP A 165 -18.20 -1.40 3.89
CA ASP A 165 -18.35 -1.09 5.30
C ASP A 165 -19.83 -1.18 5.74
N GLU A 166 -20.76 -0.61 4.98
CA GLU A 166 -22.20 -0.68 5.24
C GLU A 166 -22.73 -2.12 5.25
N VAL A 167 -22.23 -2.98 4.37
CA VAL A 167 -22.68 -4.38 4.27
C VAL A 167 -22.04 -5.25 5.34
N THR A 168 -20.80 -5.00 5.74
CA THR A 168 -20.06 -5.80 6.71
C THR A 168 -20.26 -5.36 8.17
N ASP A 169 -20.78 -4.16 8.41
CA ASP A 169 -21.07 -3.63 9.74
C ASP A 169 -22.02 -4.53 10.58
N PRO A 170 -23.11 -5.12 10.03
CA PRO A 170 -23.96 -6.07 10.75
C PRO A 170 -23.23 -7.37 11.17
N TRP A 171 -22.09 -7.66 10.58
CA TRP A 171 -21.23 -8.82 10.90
C TRP A 171 -20.17 -8.49 11.95
N GLY A 172 -20.13 -7.26 12.45
CA GLY A 172 -19.11 -6.81 13.39
C GLY A 172 -17.73 -6.61 12.77
N ILE A 173 -17.67 -6.32 11.46
CA ILE A 173 -16.46 -6.13 10.68
C ILE A 173 -16.42 -4.70 10.15
N LYS A 174 -15.29 -4.03 10.37
CA LYS A 174 -15.04 -2.66 9.91
C LYS A 174 -14.06 -2.68 8.75
N VAL A 175 -14.47 -2.18 7.59
CA VAL A 175 -13.59 -2.01 6.44
C VAL A 175 -12.83 -0.68 6.58
N THR A 176 -11.51 -0.78 6.78
CA THR A 176 -10.64 0.38 7.01
C THR A 176 -10.28 1.07 5.69
N ALA A 177 -9.95 0.30 4.68
CA ALA A 177 -9.60 0.79 3.36
C ALA A 177 -9.83 -0.27 2.28
N VAL A 178 -10.07 0.18 1.06
CA VAL A 178 -10.07 -0.66 -0.14
C VAL A 178 -9.14 -0.02 -1.14
N THR A 179 -8.31 -0.81 -1.79
CA THR A 179 -7.35 -0.32 -2.80
C THR A 179 -7.42 -1.19 -4.04
N LEU A 180 -7.71 -0.57 -5.17
CA LEU A 180 -7.56 -1.19 -6.49
C LEU A 180 -6.07 -1.37 -6.79
N LYS A 181 -5.63 -2.60 -7.11
CA LYS A 181 -4.22 -2.92 -7.41
C LYS A 181 -3.89 -2.58 -8.86
N GLN A 182 -4.42 -3.36 -9.77
CA GLN A 182 -4.16 -3.24 -11.20
C GLN A 182 -5.46 -3.21 -12.00
N VAL A 183 -5.40 -2.53 -13.13
CA VAL A 183 -6.44 -2.58 -14.16
C VAL A 183 -5.78 -3.13 -15.41
N ARG A 184 -6.15 -4.34 -15.79
CA ARG A 184 -5.64 -5.00 -16.98
C ARG A 184 -6.57 -4.76 -18.14
N LEU A 185 -6.02 -4.27 -19.23
CA LEU A 185 -6.71 -3.98 -20.48
C LEU A 185 -6.33 -5.03 -21.55
N PRO A 186 -7.19 -5.30 -22.53
CA PRO A 186 -6.83 -6.08 -23.70
C PRO A 186 -5.67 -5.43 -24.46
N GLU A 187 -4.78 -6.25 -25.01
CA GLU A 187 -3.60 -5.75 -25.75
C GLU A 187 -3.94 -4.84 -26.94
N SER A 188 -5.05 -5.13 -27.61
CA SER A 188 -5.52 -4.27 -28.71
C SER A 188 -5.80 -2.84 -28.26
N MET A 189 -6.40 -2.70 -27.08
CA MET A 189 -6.72 -1.42 -26.48
C MET A 189 -5.48 -0.69 -25.95
N LEU A 190 -4.57 -1.43 -25.30
CA LEU A 190 -3.26 -0.88 -24.89
C LEU A 190 -2.50 -0.28 -26.06
N ARG A 191 -2.49 -0.97 -27.22
CA ARG A 191 -1.86 -0.46 -28.45
C ARG A 191 -2.56 0.78 -29.01
N ALA A 192 -3.89 0.81 -28.96
CA ALA A 192 -4.66 1.98 -29.41
C ALA A 192 -4.41 3.19 -28.51
N MET A 193 -4.46 3.02 -27.19
CA MET A 193 -4.16 4.06 -26.19
C MET A 193 -2.71 4.56 -26.29
N ALA A 194 -1.75 3.66 -26.54
CA ALA A 194 -0.35 4.05 -26.75
C ALA A 194 -0.19 4.97 -27.96
N LYS A 195 -0.81 4.63 -29.10
CA LYS A 195 -0.80 5.48 -30.31
C LYS A 195 -1.48 6.83 -30.06
N GLN A 196 -2.60 6.84 -29.35
CA GLN A 196 -3.29 8.10 -29.01
C GLN A 196 -2.44 8.97 -28.09
N ALA A 197 -1.82 8.37 -27.06
CA ALA A 197 -0.93 9.09 -26.15
C ALA A 197 0.32 9.65 -26.86
N GLU A 198 0.89 8.90 -27.82
CA GLU A 198 2.01 9.35 -28.64
C GLU A 198 1.61 10.53 -29.52
N ALA A 199 0.46 10.46 -30.20
CA ALA A 199 -0.05 11.55 -31.02
C ALA A 199 -0.33 12.81 -30.18
N GLU A 200 -0.91 12.66 -29.00
CA GLU A 200 -1.16 13.80 -28.08
C GLU A 200 0.13 14.39 -27.55
N ARG A 201 1.12 13.57 -27.18
CA ARG A 201 2.46 14.07 -26.80
C ARG A 201 3.14 14.84 -27.92
N TRP A 202 3.06 14.29 -29.14
CA TRP A 202 3.61 14.96 -30.31
C TRP A 202 2.91 16.31 -30.57
N ARG A 203 1.58 16.33 -30.49
CA ARG A 203 0.80 17.57 -30.61
C ARG A 203 1.22 18.63 -29.58
N ARG A 204 1.34 18.21 -28.30
CA ARG A 204 1.78 19.11 -27.21
C ARG A 204 3.21 19.60 -27.42
N SER A 205 4.12 18.71 -27.84
CA SER A 205 5.50 19.08 -28.15
C SER A 205 5.56 20.20 -29.23
N ARG A 206 4.78 20.05 -30.31
CA ARG A 206 4.70 21.04 -31.36
C ARG A 206 4.15 22.40 -30.90
N ILE A 207 3.16 22.39 -30.02
CA ILE A 207 2.62 23.63 -29.45
C ILE A 207 3.67 24.32 -28.57
N ILE A 208 4.37 23.56 -27.72
CA ILE A 208 5.41 24.07 -26.83
C ILE A 208 6.58 24.61 -27.66
N GLU A 209 7.01 23.90 -28.72
CA GLU A 209 8.05 24.33 -29.65
C GLU A 209 7.67 25.64 -30.34
N ALA A 210 6.47 25.71 -30.93
CA ALA A 210 5.99 26.94 -31.59
C ALA A 210 5.84 28.13 -30.62
N GLU A 211 5.39 27.87 -29.38
CA GLU A 211 5.31 28.90 -28.36
C GLU A 211 6.73 29.37 -27.93
N GLY A 212 7.67 28.43 -27.80
CA GLY A 212 9.08 28.74 -27.56
C GLY A 212 9.71 29.58 -28.68
N GLU A 213 9.46 29.22 -29.95
CA GLU A 213 9.90 30.01 -31.12
C GLU A 213 9.28 31.40 -31.12
N ARG A 214 7.98 31.49 -30.79
CA ARG A 214 7.30 32.80 -30.71
C ARG A 214 7.90 33.69 -29.63
N GLN A 215 8.20 33.11 -28.45
CA GLN A 215 8.83 33.84 -27.35
C GLN A 215 10.28 34.25 -27.70
N ALA A 216 11.04 33.33 -28.30
CA ALA A 216 12.39 33.61 -28.76
C ALA A 216 12.41 34.73 -29.80
N ALA A 217 11.52 34.70 -30.82
CA ALA A 217 11.37 35.73 -31.81
C ALA A 217 11.02 37.09 -31.19
N LYS A 218 10.14 37.12 -30.17
CA LYS A 218 9.81 38.34 -29.46
C LYS A 218 11.03 38.94 -28.74
N ILE A 219 11.77 38.10 -28.01
CA ILE A 219 13.00 38.52 -27.29
C ILE A 219 14.07 39.00 -28.28
N MET A 220 14.23 38.30 -29.42
CA MET A 220 15.15 38.75 -30.47
C MET A 220 14.74 40.08 -31.08
N ALA A 221 13.43 40.31 -31.31
CA ALA A 221 12.94 41.60 -31.80
C ALA A 221 13.19 42.75 -30.81
N GLU A 222 12.94 42.49 -29.51
CA GLU A 222 13.24 43.46 -28.45
C GLU A 222 14.75 43.75 -28.36
N ALA A 223 15.60 42.73 -28.48
CA ALA A 223 17.06 42.91 -28.54
C ALA A 223 17.50 43.70 -29.79
N ALA A 224 16.90 43.43 -30.95
CA ALA A 224 17.20 44.15 -32.18
C ALA A 224 16.86 45.65 -32.06
N MET A 225 15.71 46.01 -31.48
CA MET A 225 15.36 47.42 -31.22
C MET A 225 16.36 48.10 -30.26
N PHE A 226 16.85 47.38 -29.26
CA PHE A 226 17.86 47.88 -28.33
C PHE A 226 19.20 48.16 -29.05
N TYR A 227 19.63 47.25 -29.93
CA TYR A 227 20.86 47.42 -30.69
C TYR A 227 20.76 48.55 -31.76
N GLU A 228 19.58 48.78 -32.34
CA GLU A 228 19.34 49.89 -33.25
C GLU A 228 19.55 51.25 -32.56
N GLN A 229 19.13 51.35 -31.27
CA GLN A 229 19.35 52.58 -30.47
C GLN A 229 20.78 52.70 -29.94
N HIS A 230 21.53 51.62 -29.86
CA HIS A 230 22.89 51.59 -29.30
C HIS A 230 23.89 50.86 -30.23
N PRO A 231 24.38 51.49 -31.30
CA PRO A 231 25.25 50.88 -32.32
C PRO A 231 26.58 50.33 -31.75
N VAL A 232 27.10 50.93 -30.67
CA VAL A 232 28.32 50.44 -30.00
C VAL A 232 28.08 49.09 -29.35
N ALA A 233 26.91 48.83 -28.76
CA ALA A 233 26.54 47.53 -28.17
C ALA A 233 26.42 46.43 -29.24
N LEU A 234 25.92 46.74 -30.40
CA LEU A 234 25.87 45.81 -31.54
C LEU A 234 27.30 45.40 -31.95
N ARG A 235 28.23 46.33 -32.05
CA ARG A 235 29.62 46.03 -32.41
C ARG A 235 30.34 45.13 -31.40
N LEU A 236 30.08 45.38 -30.10
CA LEU A 236 30.59 44.51 -29.03
C LEU A 236 30.03 43.08 -29.13
N ARG A 237 28.75 42.97 -29.45
CA ARG A 237 28.07 41.65 -29.63
C ARG A 237 28.64 40.89 -30.83
N GLU A 238 28.90 41.59 -31.95
CA GLU A 238 29.55 40.98 -33.12
C GLU A 238 30.92 40.42 -32.77
N LEU A 239 31.76 41.21 -32.04
CA LEU A 239 33.07 40.74 -31.58
C LEU A 239 33.00 39.56 -30.63
N GLN A 240 32.03 39.54 -29.71
CA GLN A 240 31.82 38.39 -28.81
C GLN A 240 31.44 37.15 -29.62
N THR A 241 30.54 37.25 -30.56
CA THR A 241 30.12 36.10 -31.40
C THR A 241 31.32 35.59 -32.23
N LEU A 242 32.16 36.47 -32.77
CA LEU A 242 33.37 36.08 -33.47
C LEU A 242 34.36 35.34 -32.56
N ILE A 243 34.49 35.73 -31.28
CA ILE A 243 35.33 35.01 -30.28
C ILE A 243 34.75 33.65 -29.97
N GLU A 244 33.45 33.52 -29.83
CA GLU A 244 32.78 32.23 -29.60
C GLU A 244 33.00 31.28 -30.78
N VAL A 245 32.79 31.77 -32.00
CA VAL A 245 33.07 31.04 -33.24
C VAL A 245 34.54 30.61 -33.35
N ALA A 246 35.47 31.48 -32.99
CA ALA A 246 36.90 31.17 -33.04
C ALA A 246 37.35 30.11 -32.04
N ARG A 247 36.56 29.84 -30.98
CA ARG A 247 36.82 28.80 -30.01
C ARG A 247 36.45 27.39 -30.49
N GLU A 248 35.56 27.28 -31.46
CA GLU A 248 35.14 26.00 -32.05
C GLU A 248 36.14 25.54 -33.12
N LYS A 249 36.86 24.46 -32.88
CA LYS A 249 38.00 23.98 -33.68
C LYS A 249 37.68 23.49 -35.10
N ASN A 250 36.40 23.38 -35.52
CA ASN A 250 36.01 22.78 -36.79
C ASN A 250 34.90 23.57 -37.49
N LEU A 251 35.03 24.90 -37.57
CA LEU A 251 34.00 25.70 -38.18
C LEU A 251 34.38 26.15 -39.61
N ILE A 252 33.47 25.93 -40.57
CA ILE A 252 33.51 26.53 -41.89
C ILE A 252 32.67 27.81 -41.83
N LEU A 253 33.35 28.97 -41.83
CA LEU A 253 32.66 30.25 -41.79
C LEU A 253 32.47 30.77 -43.23
N VAL A 254 31.19 30.86 -43.64
CA VAL A 254 30.86 31.55 -44.91
C VAL A 254 30.44 32.96 -44.55
N ALA A 255 31.34 33.94 -44.78
CA ALA A 255 31.08 35.35 -44.53
C ALA A 255 30.80 36.11 -45.84
N PRO A 256 29.88 37.10 -45.83
CA PRO A 256 29.69 37.97 -46.97
C PRO A 256 30.97 38.78 -47.24
N THR A 257 31.21 39.04 -48.49
CA THR A 257 32.48 39.71 -49.02
C THR A 257 32.78 41.06 -48.37
N SER A 258 31.79 41.76 -47.81
CA SER A 258 31.96 42.98 -47.06
C SER A 258 32.68 42.86 -45.71
N MET A 259 32.76 41.67 -45.16
CA MET A 259 33.49 41.40 -43.92
C MET A 259 34.90 40.80 -44.11
N GLY A 260 35.32 40.65 -45.36
CA GLY A 260 36.59 39.97 -45.70
C GLY A 260 37.85 40.64 -45.16
N THR A 261 37.83 41.93 -44.99
CA THR A 261 38.95 42.71 -44.44
C THR A 261 39.10 42.60 -42.95
N GLU A 262 38.03 42.49 -42.22
CA GLU A 262 38.05 42.31 -40.75
C GLU A 262 38.37 40.86 -40.31
N LEU A 263 37.86 39.87 -41.08
CA LEU A 263 38.23 38.45 -40.87
C LEU A 263 39.70 38.14 -41.17
N GLY A 264 40.29 38.85 -42.12
CA GLY A 264 41.72 38.75 -42.42
C GLY A 264 42.61 39.17 -41.24
N LEU A 265 42.21 40.22 -40.51
CA LEU A 265 42.88 40.69 -39.30
C LEU A 265 42.75 39.72 -38.14
N VAL A 266 41.59 39.12 -37.90
CA VAL A 266 41.35 38.14 -36.84
C VAL A 266 42.15 36.84 -37.09
N THR A 267 42.20 36.36 -38.33
CA THR A 267 43.00 35.20 -38.71
C THR A 267 44.51 35.47 -38.64
N ALA A 268 44.93 36.67 -38.90
CA ALA A 268 46.35 37.07 -38.74
C ALA A 268 46.78 37.14 -37.26
N LEU A 269 45.90 37.67 -36.38
CA LEU A 269 46.14 37.72 -34.94
C LEU A 269 46.11 36.32 -34.28
N ALA A 270 45.22 35.43 -34.70
CA ALA A 270 45.14 34.06 -34.23
C ALA A 270 46.42 33.25 -34.64
N ARG A 271 46.97 33.54 -35.80
CA ARG A 271 48.21 32.91 -36.29
C ARG A 271 49.48 33.44 -35.61
N SER A 272 49.49 34.71 -35.20
CA SER A 272 50.60 35.30 -34.44
C SER A 272 50.65 34.82 -32.97
N GLY A 273 49.49 34.62 -32.37
CA GLY A 273 49.38 34.08 -30.99
C GLY A 273 49.78 32.60 -30.84
N GLY A 274 49.70 31.82 -31.94
CA GLY A 274 50.08 30.38 -31.92
C GLY A 274 51.58 30.09 -32.12
N LYS A 275 52.43 31.10 -32.38
CA LYS A 275 53.86 30.88 -32.55
C LYS A 275 54.71 31.08 -31.28
N GLY A 276 54.13 31.56 -30.19
CA GLY A 276 54.83 31.85 -28.94
C GLY A 276 54.91 30.70 -27.92
N SER A 277 54.39 29.49 -28.21
CA SER A 277 54.35 28.40 -27.25
C SER A 277 55.01 27.08 -27.72
N ARG A 278 55.97 27.18 -28.70
CA ARG A 278 56.71 25.99 -29.18
C ARG A 278 58.25 26.10 -29.11
N GLU A 279 58.76 27.01 -28.31
CA GLU A 279 60.22 26.99 -27.94
C GLU A 279 60.29 27.18 -26.43
N GLU A 280 60.17 26.11 -25.67
CA GLU A 280 60.82 25.84 -24.38
C GLU A 280 60.22 24.54 -23.81
N GLY A 281 61.03 23.46 -23.82
CA GLY A 281 60.80 22.22 -23.05
C GLY A 281 60.92 20.96 -23.84
#